data_dcd9691efb4afb1ad958ef33c36ff319
#
_entry.id   dcd9691efb4afb1ad958ef33c36ff319
#
_cell.length_a   1.000
_cell.length_b   1.000
_cell.length_c   1.000
_cell.angle_alpha   90.00
_cell.angle_beta   90.00
_cell.angle_gamma   90.00
#
_symmetry.space_group_name_H-M   'P 1'
#
loop_
_entity.id
_entity.type
_entity.pdbx_description
1 polymer ?
#
loop_
_entity_poly.entity_id
_entity_poly.type
_entity_poly.pdbx_seq_one_letter_code
_entity_poly.pdbx_strand_id
1 'polypeptide(L)'
;MKVYLGKDRIRADRDVTASHATVRDLCRRIEGEGHKLYMDNFFSSPDLFDELMTKNITCCGTSRPNRKGLPDDFRRRQFRLRKGDIRVRVRQNMTALVWKDKRDVYMLPNMHSPPAEGSFCDEHGNAIKPAVVADYNKHMGYVDKADRMAKSYGICRRTWKWTNKLFFHLLDLTILNSPIRLKSCGANWTHRDFRLALVRNMLEFAGRGPPRPQRPRGRTPAVRSEPSRIGEITTQHWPTSSSSKLRCRVCSSRGKRRGVRTKCEKFEIGLCVSGCFRDFHTKATFR
;
A
#
# COMPACT_ATOMS: atom_id res chain seq x y z
N MET A 1 5.12 6.58 -5.56
CA MET A 1 4.57 6.00 -4.31
C MET A 1 5.69 5.25 -3.58
N LYS A 2 5.80 5.42 -2.27
CA LYS A 2 6.76 4.71 -1.41
C LYS A 2 5.98 3.92 -0.37
N VAL A 3 6.29 2.62 -0.23
CA VAL A 3 5.65 1.77 0.79
C VAL A 3 6.41 1.93 2.11
N TYR A 4 5.69 2.27 3.18
CA TYR A 4 6.29 2.35 4.51
C TYR A 4 6.39 0.95 5.12
N LEU A 5 7.61 0.49 5.35
CA LEU A 5 7.90 -0.86 5.89
C LEU A 5 8.22 -0.84 7.41
N GLY A 6 7.97 0.27 8.07
CA GLY A 6 8.31 0.47 9.47
C GLY A 6 9.48 1.44 9.66
N LYS A 7 9.94 1.57 10.92
CA LYS A 7 11.04 2.47 11.27
C LYS A 7 12.37 1.85 10.82
N ASP A 8 12.97 2.43 9.79
CA ASP A 8 14.31 2.05 9.34
C ASP A 8 15.35 2.57 10.33
N ARG A 9 15.95 1.69 11.11
CA ARG A 9 16.97 2.03 12.12
C ARG A 9 18.34 2.33 11.50
N ILE A 10 18.57 1.93 10.26
CA ILE A 10 19.88 1.96 9.59
C ILE A 10 20.06 3.25 8.78
N ARG A 11 18.98 3.89 8.33
CA ARG A 11 18.97 5.08 7.47
C ARG A 11 18.53 6.38 8.16
N ALA A 12 18.60 6.46 9.44
CA ALA A 12 18.42 7.76 10.11
C ALA A 12 19.68 8.59 9.86
N ASP A 13 19.64 9.40 8.79
CA ASP A 13 20.43 10.62 8.71
C ASP A 13 20.21 11.32 10.05
N ARG A 14 21.23 11.41 10.89
CA ARG A 14 21.07 11.87 12.29
C ARG A 14 20.50 13.28 12.39
N ASP A 15 20.57 14.04 11.29
CA ASP A 15 20.24 15.46 11.24
C ASP A 15 18.83 15.74 10.68
N VAL A 16 18.13 14.75 10.09
CA VAL A 16 16.85 14.97 9.41
C VAL A 16 15.75 14.08 9.98
N THR A 17 14.53 14.62 10.12
CA THR A 17 13.38 13.83 10.57
C THR A 17 12.94 12.83 9.49
N ALA A 18 12.33 11.71 9.88
CA ALA A 18 11.84 10.69 8.96
C ALA A 18 10.80 11.25 7.93
N SER A 19 9.98 12.23 8.36
CA SER A 19 9.04 12.93 7.46
C SER A 19 9.77 13.75 6.40
N HIS A 20 10.83 14.48 6.78
CA HIS A 20 11.68 15.24 5.88
C HIS A 20 12.36 14.33 4.84
N ALA A 21 13.03 13.27 5.30
CA ALA A 21 13.67 12.28 4.43
C ALA A 21 12.69 11.63 3.45
N THR A 22 11.44 11.37 3.89
CA THR A 22 10.40 10.80 3.04
C THR A 22 10.02 11.75 1.90
N VAL A 23 9.81 13.04 2.19
CA VAL A 23 9.47 14.02 1.15
C VAL A 23 10.63 14.19 0.18
N ARG A 24 11.86 14.35 0.68
CA ARG A 24 13.07 14.42 -0.14
C ARG A 24 13.18 13.26 -1.12
N ASP A 25 12.99 12.02 -0.65
CA ASP A 25 13.03 10.83 -1.50
C ASP A 25 11.91 10.82 -2.57
N LEU A 26 10.70 11.26 -2.22
CA LEU A 26 9.57 11.30 -3.16
C LEU A 26 9.76 12.37 -4.24
N CYS A 27 10.39 13.50 -3.89
CA CYS A 27 10.61 14.62 -4.81
C CYS A 27 11.83 14.42 -5.74
N ARG A 28 12.70 13.44 -5.49
CA ARG A 28 13.94 13.21 -6.22
C ARG A 28 13.83 13.21 -7.75
N ARG A 29 12.66 12.76 -8.26
CA ARG A 29 12.42 12.65 -9.71
C ARG A 29 11.89 13.93 -10.37
N ILE A 30 11.57 14.93 -9.58
CA ILE A 30 10.98 16.19 -10.03
C ILE A 30 11.88 17.39 -9.64
N GLU A 31 13.09 17.13 -9.17
CA GLU A 31 14.08 18.16 -8.86
C GLU A 31 14.47 18.90 -10.14
N GLY A 32 14.58 20.23 -10.05
CA GLY A 32 14.95 21.09 -11.19
C GLY A 32 13.80 21.55 -12.07
N GLU A 33 12.65 20.87 -12.04
CA GLU A 33 11.54 21.06 -12.99
C GLU A 33 10.57 22.21 -12.60
N GLY A 34 10.81 22.93 -11.51
CA GLY A 34 9.97 24.06 -11.09
C GLY A 34 8.59 23.68 -10.53
N HIS A 35 8.47 22.50 -9.95
CA HIS A 35 7.20 22.04 -9.41
C HIS A 35 6.74 22.79 -8.15
N LYS A 36 5.41 22.87 -7.96
CA LYS A 36 4.75 23.35 -6.75
C LYS A 36 4.30 22.19 -5.89
N LEU A 37 4.73 22.16 -4.62
CA LEU A 37 4.41 21.10 -3.69
C LEU A 37 3.52 21.60 -2.56
N TYR A 38 2.37 20.95 -2.37
CA TYR A 38 1.43 21.24 -1.28
C TYR A 38 1.51 20.12 -0.24
N MET A 39 1.67 20.50 1.04
CA MET A 39 1.87 19.55 2.13
C MET A 39 1.03 19.88 3.36
N ASP A 40 0.69 18.84 4.13
CA ASP A 40 0.03 19.01 5.42
C ASP A 40 1.05 19.37 6.53
N ASN A 41 0.52 19.61 7.73
CA ASN A 41 1.32 20.00 8.89
C ASN A 41 2.25 18.90 9.41
N PHE A 42 2.10 17.65 8.98
CA PHE A 42 2.97 16.54 9.36
C PHE A 42 4.32 16.64 8.65
N PHE A 43 4.29 17.00 7.37
CA PHE A 43 5.48 17.06 6.52
C PHE A 43 6.12 18.45 6.49
N SER A 44 5.33 19.54 6.60
CA SER A 44 5.81 20.90 6.47
C SER A 44 6.79 21.30 7.56
N SER A 45 7.97 21.77 7.17
CA SER A 45 8.96 22.38 8.06
C SER A 45 9.81 23.41 7.31
N PRO A 46 10.29 24.49 7.99
CA PRO A 46 11.16 25.47 7.37
C PRO A 46 12.39 24.85 6.71
N ASP A 47 13.12 24.00 7.41
CA ASP A 47 14.35 23.37 6.91
C ASP A 47 14.11 22.55 5.63
N LEU A 48 12.96 21.83 5.53
CA LEU A 48 12.58 21.10 4.33
C LEU A 48 12.26 22.05 3.17
N PHE A 49 11.59 23.16 3.44
CA PHE A 49 11.19 24.13 2.41
C PHE A 49 12.42 24.85 1.85
N ASP A 50 13.41 25.17 2.71
CA ASP A 50 14.69 25.73 2.29
C ASP A 50 15.46 24.73 1.40
N GLU A 51 15.55 23.45 1.79
CA GLU A 51 16.18 22.41 0.97
C GLU A 51 15.47 22.20 -0.39
N LEU A 52 14.14 22.13 -0.41
CA LEU A 52 13.40 21.94 -1.66
C LEU A 52 13.51 23.14 -2.60
N MET A 53 13.63 24.34 -2.05
CA MET A 53 13.85 25.56 -2.85
C MET A 53 15.19 25.52 -3.59
N THR A 54 16.26 25.01 -2.98
CA THR A 54 17.55 24.82 -3.68
C THR A 54 17.45 23.85 -4.86
N LYS A 55 16.42 23.02 -4.86
CA LYS A 55 16.10 22.02 -5.91
C LYS A 55 15.04 22.51 -6.89
N ASN A 56 14.77 23.82 -6.92
CA ASN A 56 13.76 24.45 -7.77
C ASN A 56 12.33 23.88 -7.53
N ILE A 57 12.02 23.52 -6.28
CA ILE A 57 10.67 23.10 -5.87
C ILE A 57 10.13 24.10 -4.87
N THR A 58 9.05 24.77 -5.21
CA THR A 58 8.37 25.70 -4.32
C THR A 58 7.28 25.00 -3.52
N CYS A 59 7.09 25.42 -2.27
CA CYS A 59 6.23 24.73 -1.32
C CYS A 59 5.16 25.64 -0.71
N CYS A 60 4.02 25.06 -0.42
CA CYS A 60 2.98 25.65 0.41
C CYS A 60 2.39 24.59 1.34
N GLY A 61 2.33 24.87 2.63
CA GLY A 61 1.81 23.89 3.57
C GLY A 61 1.30 24.52 4.85
N THR A 62 0.41 23.79 5.54
CA THR A 62 0.07 24.12 6.91
C THR A 62 1.20 23.71 7.86
N SER A 63 1.33 24.38 8.99
CA SER A 63 2.35 24.06 9.98
C SER A 63 1.77 24.00 11.38
N ARG A 64 2.46 23.26 12.26
CA ARG A 64 2.16 23.31 13.70
C ARG A 64 2.88 24.50 14.33
N PRO A 65 2.27 25.23 15.27
CA PRO A 65 2.88 26.41 15.88
C PRO A 65 4.22 26.13 16.58
N ASN A 66 4.41 24.91 17.07
CA ASN A 66 5.62 24.48 17.77
C ASN A 66 6.70 23.87 16.86
N ARG A 67 6.57 24.00 15.55
CA ARG A 67 7.59 23.46 14.61
C ARG A 67 8.90 24.24 14.76
N LYS A 68 10.01 23.50 14.80
CA LYS A 68 11.36 24.09 14.83
C LYS A 68 11.57 25.00 13.60
N GLY A 69 12.22 26.14 13.79
CA GLY A 69 12.52 27.10 12.72
C GLY A 69 11.40 28.10 12.44
N LEU A 70 10.23 27.99 13.10
CA LEU A 70 9.22 29.05 13.09
C LEU A 70 9.61 30.22 14.01
N PRO A 71 9.13 31.45 13.73
CA PRO A 71 9.32 32.59 14.62
C PRO A 71 8.84 32.30 16.05
N ASP A 72 9.54 32.84 17.04
CA ASP A 72 9.25 32.56 18.44
C ASP A 72 7.90 33.05 18.91
N ASP A 73 7.45 34.18 18.39
CA ASP A 73 6.13 34.74 18.64
C ASP A 73 5.03 33.78 18.14
N PHE A 74 5.22 33.07 17.03
CA PHE A 74 4.31 32.04 16.52
C PHE A 74 4.35 30.80 17.41
N ARG A 75 5.54 30.38 17.83
CA ARG A 75 5.71 29.20 18.69
C ARG A 75 5.07 29.39 20.06
N ARG A 76 5.19 30.57 20.65
CA ARG A 76 4.65 30.91 21.96
C ARG A 76 3.19 31.35 21.93
N ARG A 77 2.57 31.45 20.75
CA ARG A 77 1.19 31.93 20.54
C ARG A 77 0.93 33.27 21.24
N GLN A 78 1.87 34.19 21.13
CA GLN A 78 1.85 35.46 21.86
C GLN A 78 0.81 36.49 21.35
N PHE A 79 0.01 36.13 20.33
CA PHE A 79 -1.01 37.05 19.83
C PHE A 79 -2.42 36.57 20.16
N ARG A 80 -3.25 37.52 20.53
CA ARG A 80 -4.71 37.34 20.56
C ARG A 80 -5.29 37.85 19.24
N LEU A 81 -5.54 36.91 18.33
CA LEU A 81 -6.10 37.26 17.03
C LEU A 81 -7.62 37.24 17.08
N ARG A 82 -8.24 38.28 16.47
CA ARG A 82 -9.67 38.32 16.16
C ARG A 82 -9.93 37.65 14.82
N LYS A 83 -11.17 37.25 14.56
CA LYS A 83 -11.57 36.65 13.29
C LYS A 83 -11.20 37.58 12.14
N GLY A 84 -10.54 37.07 11.10
CA GLY A 84 -10.02 37.82 9.97
C GLY A 84 -8.61 38.37 10.13
N ASP A 85 -8.03 38.36 11.34
CA ASP A 85 -6.69 38.88 11.56
C ASP A 85 -5.63 37.98 10.89
N ILE A 86 -4.61 38.62 10.32
CA ILE A 86 -3.44 37.97 9.72
C ILE A 86 -2.19 38.58 10.36
N ARG A 87 -1.26 37.67 10.72
CA ARG A 87 0.12 38.04 11.10
C ARG A 87 1.10 37.35 10.19
N VAL A 88 2.14 38.04 9.77
CA VAL A 88 3.07 37.57 8.77
C VAL A 88 4.50 37.78 9.28
N ARG A 89 5.37 36.83 9.02
CA ARG A 89 6.81 36.92 9.24
C ARG A 89 7.51 36.42 7.99
N VAL A 90 8.46 37.17 7.51
CA VAL A 90 9.21 36.82 6.30
C VAL A 90 10.67 36.59 6.66
N ARG A 91 11.23 35.51 6.15
CA ARG A 91 12.65 35.20 6.24
C ARG A 91 13.15 34.80 4.84
N GLN A 92 13.93 35.67 4.22
CA GLN A 92 14.36 35.47 2.83
C GLN A 92 13.16 35.20 1.90
N ASN A 93 13.10 34.02 1.29
CA ASN A 93 12.02 33.63 0.36
C ASN A 93 10.90 32.86 1.04
N MET A 94 10.95 32.69 2.34
CA MET A 94 9.93 31.95 3.10
C MET A 94 9.06 32.90 3.90
N THR A 95 7.77 32.70 3.79
CA THR A 95 6.77 33.39 4.60
C THR A 95 6.18 32.45 5.64
N ALA A 96 6.13 32.87 6.88
CA ALA A 96 5.32 32.24 7.91
C ALA A 96 4.12 33.14 8.20
N LEU A 97 2.91 32.63 8.13
CA LEU A 97 1.73 33.40 8.45
C LEU A 97 0.79 32.64 9.38
N VAL A 98 0.06 33.38 10.17
CA VAL A 98 -1.09 32.90 10.93
C VAL A 98 -2.32 33.72 10.57
N TRP A 99 -3.38 33.05 10.19
CA TRP A 99 -4.68 33.64 9.87
C TRP A 99 -5.74 33.09 10.81
N LYS A 100 -6.57 33.95 11.35
CA LYS A 100 -7.66 33.60 12.24
C LYS A 100 -8.98 33.47 11.48
N ASP A 101 -9.44 32.23 11.33
CA ASP A 101 -10.82 31.89 10.98
C ASP A 101 -11.57 31.48 12.27
N LYS A 102 -12.20 30.32 12.29
CA LYS A 102 -12.74 29.70 13.50
C LYS A 102 -11.60 29.24 14.43
N ARG A 103 -10.46 28.84 13.84
CA ARG A 103 -9.21 28.45 14.52
C ARG A 103 -8.04 29.16 13.88
N ASP A 104 -6.92 29.18 14.59
CA ASP A 104 -5.67 29.72 14.04
C ASP A 104 -5.12 28.76 12.98
N VAL A 105 -4.92 29.26 11.77
CA VAL A 105 -4.36 28.53 10.64
C VAL A 105 -2.94 29.03 10.41
N TYR A 106 -1.96 28.18 10.69
CA TYR A 106 -0.54 28.45 10.47
C TYR A 106 -0.13 27.91 9.11
N MET A 107 0.50 28.74 8.30
CA MET A 107 0.96 28.36 6.96
C MET A 107 2.40 28.79 6.71
N LEU A 108 3.07 28.00 5.86
CA LEU A 108 4.40 28.23 5.36
C LEU A 108 4.39 28.20 3.83
N PRO A 109 4.17 29.31 3.14
CA PRO A 109 4.39 29.40 1.70
C PRO A 109 5.79 29.94 1.39
N ASN A 110 6.40 29.46 0.29
CA ASN A 110 7.54 30.12 -0.36
C ASN A 110 7.30 30.37 -1.86
N MET A 111 6.06 30.14 -2.32
CA MET A 111 5.63 30.35 -3.71
C MET A 111 4.68 31.53 -3.90
N HIS A 112 4.27 32.16 -2.81
CA HIS A 112 3.33 33.28 -2.83
C HIS A 112 4.00 34.52 -2.23
N SER A 113 3.62 35.69 -2.75
CA SER A 113 3.97 36.97 -2.10
C SER A 113 3.36 37.04 -0.70
N PRO A 114 4.09 37.59 0.29
CA PRO A 114 3.58 37.76 1.63
C PRO A 114 2.29 38.58 1.60
N PRO A 115 1.19 38.14 2.23
CA PRO A 115 0.00 38.96 2.35
C PRO A 115 0.24 40.15 3.31
N ALA A 116 -0.52 41.22 3.16
CA ALA A 116 -0.49 42.33 4.10
C ALA A 116 -0.95 41.86 5.48
N GLU A 117 -0.33 42.38 6.54
CA GLU A 117 -0.84 42.22 7.90
C GLU A 117 -2.07 43.12 8.14
N GLY A 118 -3.01 42.62 8.93
CA GLY A 118 -4.22 43.36 9.26
C GLY A 118 -5.40 42.48 9.61
N SER A 119 -6.54 43.07 9.68
CA SER A 119 -7.85 42.41 9.86
C SER A 119 -8.67 42.54 8.59
N PHE A 120 -9.02 41.41 7.99
CA PHE A 120 -9.73 41.36 6.73
C PHE A 120 -11.05 40.61 6.92
N CYS A 121 -12.15 41.36 6.94
CA CYS A 121 -13.50 40.84 7.01
C CYS A 121 -14.35 41.43 5.89
N ASP A 122 -15.35 40.66 5.46
CA ASP A 122 -16.39 41.15 4.56
C ASP A 122 -17.41 42.07 5.29
N GLU A 123 -18.38 42.63 4.56
CA GLU A 123 -19.42 43.50 5.11
C GLU A 123 -20.28 42.81 6.18
N HIS A 124 -20.30 41.48 6.19
CA HIS A 124 -21.04 40.64 7.15
C HIS A 124 -20.17 40.17 8.31
N GLY A 125 -18.94 40.67 8.46
CA GLY A 125 -18.00 40.27 9.52
C GLY A 125 -17.44 38.87 9.36
N ASN A 126 -17.51 38.23 8.18
CA ASN A 126 -16.84 37.00 7.91
C ASN A 126 -15.39 37.24 7.52
N ALA A 127 -14.48 36.39 8.00
CA ALA A 127 -13.08 36.50 7.66
C ALA A 127 -12.85 36.24 6.16
N ILE A 128 -12.22 37.21 5.50
CA ILE A 128 -11.78 37.06 4.11
C ILE A 128 -10.62 36.08 4.06
N LYS A 129 -10.77 35.06 3.25
CA LYS A 129 -9.75 34.01 3.13
C LYS A 129 -8.55 34.54 2.35
N PRO A 130 -7.32 34.50 2.91
CA PRO A 130 -6.13 34.89 2.18
C PRO A 130 -5.91 34.05 0.92
N ALA A 131 -5.37 34.64 -0.14
CA ALA A 131 -5.10 33.94 -1.41
C ALA A 131 -4.26 32.68 -1.25
N VAL A 132 -3.27 32.70 -0.35
CA VAL A 132 -2.44 31.55 0.01
C VAL A 132 -3.27 30.39 0.56
N VAL A 133 -4.24 30.69 1.45
CA VAL A 133 -5.11 29.68 2.04
C VAL A 133 -6.10 29.14 0.99
N ALA A 134 -6.60 30.00 0.12
CA ALA A 134 -7.49 29.62 -0.97
C ALA A 134 -6.79 28.68 -1.96
N ASP A 135 -5.57 29.04 -2.35
CA ASP A 135 -4.74 28.22 -3.25
C ASP A 135 -4.38 26.87 -2.64
N TYR A 136 -3.94 26.86 -1.38
CA TYR A 136 -3.69 25.62 -0.63
C TYR A 136 -4.92 24.69 -0.61
N ASN A 137 -6.10 25.24 -0.24
CA ASN A 137 -7.32 24.45 -0.18
C ASN A 137 -7.75 23.89 -1.54
N LYS A 138 -7.46 24.61 -2.63
CA LYS A 138 -7.74 24.16 -3.99
C LYS A 138 -6.91 22.93 -4.38
N HIS A 139 -5.66 22.83 -3.91
CA HIS A 139 -4.71 21.81 -4.38
C HIS A 139 -4.48 20.68 -3.39
N MET A 140 -4.63 20.91 -2.08
CA MET A 140 -4.28 19.91 -1.06
C MET A 140 -5.20 18.69 -1.04
N GLY A 141 -6.45 18.80 -1.49
CA GLY A 141 -7.44 17.72 -1.41
C GLY A 141 -7.31 16.59 -2.43
N TYR A 142 -6.34 16.63 -3.34
CA TYR A 142 -6.27 15.65 -4.44
C TYR A 142 -5.91 14.24 -3.99
N VAL A 143 -5.04 14.07 -3.01
CA VAL A 143 -4.67 12.74 -2.47
C VAL A 143 -5.87 12.11 -1.78
N ASP A 144 -6.57 12.85 -0.92
CA ASP A 144 -7.77 12.36 -0.24
C ASP A 144 -8.90 12.03 -1.22
N LYS A 145 -9.03 12.82 -2.30
CA LYS A 145 -9.98 12.54 -3.38
C LYS A 145 -9.63 11.24 -4.11
N ALA A 146 -8.36 11.03 -4.46
CA ALA A 146 -7.89 9.81 -5.10
C ALA A 146 -8.11 8.59 -4.21
N ASP A 147 -7.81 8.68 -2.92
CA ASP A 147 -8.05 7.61 -1.94
C ASP A 147 -9.54 7.27 -1.80
N ARG A 148 -10.41 8.27 -1.74
CA ARG A 148 -11.86 8.04 -1.72
C ARG A 148 -12.35 7.36 -2.98
N MET A 149 -11.87 7.78 -4.15
CA MET A 149 -12.23 7.16 -5.43
C MET A 149 -11.72 5.72 -5.52
N ALA A 150 -10.51 5.42 -5.05
CA ALA A 150 -9.97 4.07 -5.00
C ALA A 150 -10.79 3.16 -4.08
N LYS A 151 -11.23 3.68 -2.93
CA LYS A 151 -12.05 2.94 -1.95
C LYS A 151 -13.51 2.73 -2.38
N SER A 152 -14.04 3.56 -3.28
CA SER A 152 -15.46 3.50 -3.70
C SER A 152 -15.88 2.15 -4.27
N TYR A 153 -14.96 1.44 -4.91
CA TYR A 153 -15.17 0.12 -5.50
C TYR A 153 -14.03 -0.84 -5.15
N GLY A 154 -13.47 -0.68 -3.96
CA GLY A 154 -12.31 -1.45 -3.52
C GLY A 154 -12.59 -2.96 -3.50
N ILE A 155 -11.59 -3.74 -3.83
CA ILE A 155 -11.64 -5.20 -3.76
C ILE A 155 -11.51 -5.62 -2.30
N CYS A 156 -12.65 -5.77 -1.62
CA CYS A 156 -12.69 -6.22 -0.22
C CYS A 156 -12.39 -7.71 -0.12
N ARG A 157 -11.14 -8.09 0.07
CA ARG A 157 -10.74 -9.45 0.42
C ARG A 157 -10.15 -9.51 1.83
N ARG A 158 -10.71 -10.38 2.65
CA ARG A 158 -10.13 -10.68 3.97
C ARG A 158 -8.80 -11.41 3.78
N THR A 159 -7.70 -10.76 4.11
CA THR A 159 -6.37 -11.34 4.04
C THR A 159 -5.51 -10.91 5.24
N TRP A 160 -4.74 -11.86 5.78
CA TRP A 160 -3.81 -11.62 6.88
C TRP A 160 -2.45 -11.09 6.40
N LYS A 161 -2.11 -11.33 5.13
CA LYS A 161 -0.83 -10.91 4.54
C LYS A 161 -0.92 -9.47 4.04
N TRP A 162 -0.08 -8.60 4.55
CA TRP A 162 -0.02 -7.20 4.13
C TRP A 162 0.36 -7.04 2.64
N THR A 163 1.20 -7.94 2.10
CA THR A 163 1.56 -7.95 0.68
C THR A 163 0.34 -8.14 -0.24
N ASN A 164 -0.62 -8.98 0.17
CA ASN A 164 -1.87 -9.15 -0.59
C ASN A 164 -2.73 -7.88 -0.52
N LYS A 165 -2.75 -7.18 0.62
CA LYS A 165 -3.45 -5.90 0.74
C LYS A 165 -2.84 -4.86 -0.20
N LEU A 166 -1.51 -4.80 -0.25
CA LEU A 166 -0.80 -3.91 -1.17
C LEU A 166 -1.10 -4.26 -2.63
N PHE A 167 -1.07 -5.55 -3.00
CA PHE A 167 -1.42 -5.99 -4.35
C PHE A 167 -2.82 -5.55 -4.76
N PHE A 168 -3.83 -5.79 -3.92
CA PHE A 168 -5.21 -5.38 -4.23
C PHE A 168 -5.35 -3.85 -4.29
N HIS A 169 -4.66 -3.12 -3.42
CA HIS A 169 -4.64 -1.67 -3.49
C HIS A 169 -4.02 -1.14 -4.80
N LEU A 170 -2.91 -1.72 -5.25
CA LEU A 170 -2.30 -1.38 -6.54
C LEU A 170 -3.21 -1.71 -7.72
N LEU A 171 -3.92 -2.84 -7.64
CA LEU A 171 -4.91 -3.22 -8.65
C LEU A 171 -6.09 -2.23 -8.69
N ASP A 172 -6.60 -1.81 -7.53
CA ASP A 172 -7.66 -0.80 -7.44
C ASP A 172 -7.21 0.54 -8.02
N LEU A 173 -5.98 0.97 -7.76
CA LEU A 173 -5.39 2.18 -8.35
C LEU A 173 -5.25 2.05 -9.88
N THR A 174 -4.86 0.89 -10.38
CA THR A 174 -4.75 0.63 -11.81
C THR A 174 -6.12 0.75 -12.49
N ILE A 175 -7.14 0.13 -11.90
CA ILE A 175 -8.52 0.20 -12.42
C ILE A 175 -9.08 1.63 -12.32
N LEU A 176 -8.72 2.40 -11.29
CA LEU A 176 -9.10 3.81 -11.16
C LEU A 176 -8.45 4.69 -12.23
N ASN A 177 -7.18 4.49 -12.50
CA ASN A 177 -6.43 5.32 -13.44
C ASN A 177 -6.77 5.03 -14.91
N SER A 178 -7.24 3.82 -15.21
CA SER A 178 -7.54 3.40 -16.59
C SER A 178 -8.61 4.27 -17.28
N PRO A 179 -9.79 4.54 -16.70
CA PRO A 179 -10.79 5.41 -17.32
C PRO A 179 -10.32 6.87 -17.40
N ILE A 180 -9.47 7.33 -16.46
CA ILE A 180 -8.89 8.68 -16.50
C ILE A 180 -7.99 8.82 -17.74
N ARG A 181 -7.16 7.81 -17.99
CA ARG A 181 -6.33 7.77 -19.22
C ARG A 181 -7.14 7.64 -20.49
N LEU A 182 -8.19 6.81 -20.49
CA LEU A 182 -9.10 6.70 -21.65
C LEU A 182 -9.79 8.03 -21.93
N LYS A 183 -10.16 8.78 -20.91
CA LYS A 183 -10.74 10.11 -21.08
C LYS A 183 -9.77 11.09 -21.75
N SER A 184 -8.47 11.02 -21.45
CA SER A 184 -7.46 11.84 -22.15
C SER A 184 -7.27 11.45 -23.61
N CYS A 185 -7.72 10.25 -24.00
CA CYS A 185 -7.75 9.77 -25.40
C CYS A 185 -9.11 10.00 -26.09
N GLY A 186 -9.99 10.82 -25.50
CA GLY A 186 -11.28 11.19 -26.09
C GLY A 186 -12.47 10.30 -25.67
N ALA A 187 -12.29 9.24 -24.90
CA ALA A 187 -13.39 8.40 -24.44
C ALA A 187 -14.15 9.07 -23.28
N ASN A 188 -15.46 9.07 -23.36
CA ASN A 188 -16.32 9.66 -22.30
C ASN A 188 -17.01 8.57 -21.46
N TRP A 189 -16.23 7.84 -20.69
CA TRP A 189 -16.73 6.77 -19.82
C TRP A 189 -16.79 7.23 -18.37
N THR A 190 -17.89 6.88 -17.68
CA THR A 190 -17.91 6.99 -16.23
C THR A 190 -17.06 5.87 -15.60
N HIS A 191 -16.56 6.08 -14.39
CA HIS A 191 -15.80 5.04 -13.67
C HIS A 191 -16.62 3.73 -13.51
N ARG A 192 -17.94 3.85 -13.30
CA ARG A 192 -18.85 2.71 -13.20
C ARG A 192 -18.94 1.94 -14.52
N ASP A 193 -19.19 2.63 -15.63
CA ASP A 193 -19.40 2.02 -16.94
C ASP A 193 -18.12 1.32 -17.41
N PHE A 194 -16.96 1.95 -17.19
CA PHE A 194 -15.67 1.33 -17.44
C PHE A 194 -15.52 0.02 -16.67
N ARG A 195 -15.83 -0.01 -15.36
CA ARG A 195 -15.72 -1.24 -14.56
C ARG A 195 -16.67 -2.33 -15.04
N LEU A 196 -17.90 -2.00 -15.39
CA LEU A 196 -18.86 -2.96 -15.94
C LEU A 196 -18.38 -3.55 -17.27
N ALA A 197 -17.87 -2.71 -18.17
CA ALA A 197 -17.29 -3.16 -19.42
C ALA A 197 -16.04 -4.04 -19.21
N LEU A 198 -15.17 -3.66 -18.29
CA LEU A 198 -13.99 -4.46 -17.91
C LEU A 198 -14.39 -5.85 -17.43
N VAL A 199 -15.38 -5.96 -16.54
CA VAL A 199 -15.86 -7.24 -16.02
C VAL A 199 -16.46 -8.09 -17.14
N ARG A 200 -17.28 -7.52 -18.03
CA ARG A 200 -17.85 -8.23 -19.18
C ARG A 200 -16.76 -8.77 -20.09
N ASN A 201 -15.80 -7.93 -20.47
CA ASN A 201 -14.69 -8.35 -21.33
C ASN A 201 -13.83 -9.44 -20.70
N MET A 202 -13.58 -9.35 -19.38
CA MET A 202 -12.84 -10.40 -18.66
C MET A 202 -13.60 -11.73 -18.62
N LEU A 203 -14.91 -11.72 -18.45
CA LEU A 203 -15.75 -12.92 -18.48
C LEU A 203 -15.77 -13.54 -19.88
N GLU A 204 -15.94 -12.74 -20.94
CA GLU A 204 -15.89 -13.20 -22.31
C GLU A 204 -14.53 -13.80 -22.68
N PHE A 205 -13.45 -13.14 -22.28
CA PHE A 205 -12.09 -13.65 -22.47
C PHE A 205 -11.85 -14.97 -21.75
N ALA A 206 -12.35 -15.09 -20.51
CA ALA A 206 -12.24 -16.32 -19.73
C ALA A 206 -13.08 -17.46 -20.33
N GLY A 207 -14.21 -17.14 -20.98
CA GLY A 207 -15.06 -18.12 -21.70
C GLY A 207 -14.46 -18.59 -23.03
N ARG A 208 -13.60 -17.78 -23.67
CA ARG A 208 -12.92 -18.11 -24.92
C ARG A 208 -11.60 -18.87 -24.75
N GLY A 209 -11.11 -18.98 -23.51
CA GLY A 209 -9.87 -19.69 -23.22
C GLY A 209 -10.01 -21.20 -23.44
N PRO A 210 -8.92 -21.93 -23.77
CA PRO A 210 -8.96 -23.39 -23.81
C PRO A 210 -9.53 -23.88 -22.47
N PRO A 211 -10.36 -24.98 -22.49
CA PRO A 211 -10.92 -25.51 -21.27
C PRO A 211 -9.80 -25.68 -20.27
N ARG A 212 -9.88 -24.97 -19.15
CA ARG A 212 -8.89 -25.11 -18.08
C ARG A 212 -8.80 -26.59 -17.79
N PRO A 213 -7.59 -27.20 -17.84
CA PRO A 213 -7.45 -28.57 -17.37
C PRO A 213 -8.12 -28.60 -16.01
N GLN A 214 -9.24 -29.33 -15.95
CA GLN A 214 -9.96 -29.50 -14.69
C GLN A 214 -8.94 -30.04 -13.72
N ARG A 215 -8.49 -29.23 -12.75
CA ARG A 215 -7.76 -29.79 -11.63
C ARG A 215 -8.66 -30.86 -11.09
N PRO A 216 -8.24 -32.13 -11.08
CA PRO A 216 -9.07 -33.20 -10.62
C PRO A 216 -9.60 -32.79 -9.23
N ARG A 217 -10.89 -32.45 -9.17
CA ARG A 217 -11.63 -32.35 -7.91
C ARG A 217 -11.66 -33.77 -7.39
N GLY A 218 -10.81 -34.05 -6.49
CA GLY A 218 -10.83 -35.37 -5.89
C GLY A 218 -9.42 -35.93 -5.81
N ARG A 219 -9.22 -36.60 -4.73
CA ARG A 219 -8.17 -37.57 -4.52
C ARG A 219 -7.83 -38.21 -5.86
N THR A 220 -6.57 -38.13 -6.26
CA THR A 220 -6.02 -39.11 -7.19
C THR A 220 -6.60 -40.46 -6.80
N PRO A 221 -7.29 -41.18 -7.73
CA PRO A 221 -7.83 -42.50 -7.40
C PRO A 221 -6.71 -43.26 -6.70
N ALA A 222 -7.03 -43.83 -5.57
CA ALA A 222 -6.06 -44.65 -4.89
C ALA A 222 -5.51 -45.61 -5.94
N VAL A 223 -4.25 -45.47 -6.33
CA VAL A 223 -3.59 -46.45 -7.16
C VAL A 223 -3.97 -47.78 -6.52
N ARG A 224 -4.80 -48.56 -7.23
CA ARG A 224 -5.15 -49.92 -6.77
C ARG A 224 -3.84 -50.55 -6.45
N SER A 225 -3.63 -50.91 -5.20
CA SER A 225 -2.44 -51.57 -4.78
C SER A 225 -2.38 -52.87 -5.55
N GLU A 226 -1.49 -52.95 -6.53
CA GLU A 226 -1.33 -54.15 -7.30
C GLU A 226 -1.01 -55.34 -6.38
N PRO A 227 -1.49 -56.53 -6.70
CA PRO A 227 -1.19 -57.77 -5.93
C PRO A 227 0.31 -57.99 -5.69
N SER A 228 1.17 -57.44 -6.58
CA SER A 228 2.61 -57.50 -6.48
C SER A 228 3.26 -56.88 -5.24
N ARG A 229 2.49 -56.07 -4.45
CA ARG A 229 3.01 -55.55 -3.17
C ARG A 229 3.09 -56.58 -2.06
N ILE A 230 2.41 -57.70 -2.21
CA ILE A 230 2.40 -58.86 -1.30
C ILE A 230 3.02 -60.03 -2.05
N GLY A 231 4.09 -59.83 -2.75
CA GLY A 231 4.81 -60.88 -3.46
C GLY A 231 5.81 -61.59 -2.55
N GLU A 232 6.26 -62.74 -3.04
CA GLU A 232 7.21 -63.63 -2.35
C GLU A 232 8.43 -62.89 -1.76
N ILE A 233 9.02 -63.47 -0.75
CA ILE A 233 10.15 -63.03 0.10
C ILE A 233 11.36 -62.52 -0.69
N THR A 234 11.44 -62.76 -1.99
CA THR A 234 12.54 -62.40 -2.91
C THR A 234 12.51 -60.93 -3.39
N THR A 235 11.42 -60.20 -3.22
CA THR A 235 11.37 -58.78 -3.62
C THR A 235 11.71 -57.85 -2.44
N GLN A 236 12.95 -57.43 -2.40
CA GLN A 236 13.46 -56.53 -1.36
C GLN A 236 12.79 -55.15 -1.47
N HIS A 237 12.03 -54.79 -0.44
CA HIS A 237 11.46 -53.47 -0.28
C HIS A 237 12.20 -52.71 0.81
N TRP A 238 13.00 -51.72 0.42
CA TRP A 238 13.80 -50.95 1.36
C TRP A 238 13.19 -49.57 1.61
N PRO A 239 13.22 -49.10 2.87
CA PRO A 239 12.87 -47.72 3.18
C PRO A 239 14.03 -46.78 2.79
N THR A 240 13.76 -45.81 1.92
CA THR A 240 14.75 -44.79 1.53
C THR A 240 14.27 -43.40 1.98
N SER A 241 15.20 -42.46 2.13
CA SER A 241 14.88 -41.07 2.46
C SER A 241 14.36 -40.31 1.24
N SER A 242 13.36 -39.46 1.44
CA SER A 242 12.85 -38.55 0.42
C SER A 242 13.26 -37.11 0.70
N SER A 243 13.70 -36.40 -0.30
CA SER A 243 14.01 -34.94 -0.21
C SER A 243 12.79 -34.10 0.16
N SER A 244 11.59 -34.52 -0.26
CA SER A 244 10.34 -33.88 0.03
C SER A 244 9.52 -34.62 1.08
N LYS A 245 8.63 -33.88 1.79
CA LYS A 245 7.72 -34.45 2.77
C LYS A 245 6.52 -35.08 2.05
N LEU A 246 6.42 -36.41 2.12
CA LEU A 246 5.37 -37.21 1.54
C LEU A 246 4.27 -37.54 2.57
N ARG A 247 3.06 -37.88 2.11
CA ARG A 247 1.98 -38.38 2.98
C ARG A 247 2.09 -39.87 3.14
N CYS A 248 2.04 -40.34 4.38
CA CYS A 248 2.00 -41.81 4.64
C CYS A 248 0.72 -42.42 4.07
N ARG A 249 0.84 -43.39 3.18
CA ARG A 249 -0.26 -44.04 2.49
C ARG A 249 -1.19 -44.78 3.44
N VAL A 250 -0.63 -45.56 4.37
CA VAL A 250 -1.38 -46.33 5.37
C VAL A 250 -2.10 -45.42 6.37
N CYS A 251 -1.43 -44.38 6.87
CA CYS A 251 -2.11 -43.41 7.74
C CYS A 251 -3.24 -42.68 7.02
N SER A 252 -3.05 -42.36 5.74
CA SER A 252 -4.09 -41.70 4.94
C SER A 252 -5.32 -42.58 4.70
N SER A 253 -5.15 -43.88 4.50
CA SER A 253 -6.28 -44.82 4.36
C SER A 253 -7.06 -44.96 5.68
N ARG A 254 -6.39 -44.79 6.82
CA ARG A 254 -7.00 -44.76 8.17
C ARG A 254 -7.54 -43.38 8.57
N GLY A 255 -7.69 -42.45 7.64
CA GLY A 255 -8.16 -41.08 7.90
C GLY A 255 -7.18 -40.14 8.60
N LYS A 256 -5.97 -40.60 8.95
CA LYS A 256 -4.97 -39.83 9.68
C LYS A 256 -4.02 -39.08 8.71
N ARG A 257 -3.81 -37.79 8.89
CA ARG A 257 -2.87 -36.98 8.10
C ARG A 257 -1.48 -37.01 8.73
N ARG A 258 -0.59 -37.87 8.26
CA ARG A 258 0.82 -37.96 8.72
C ARG A 258 1.79 -37.74 7.57
N GLY A 259 2.65 -36.74 7.68
CA GLY A 259 3.73 -36.50 6.72
C GLY A 259 5.02 -37.21 7.14
N VAL A 260 5.69 -37.86 6.19
CA VAL A 260 6.91 -38.62 6.41
C VAL A 260 7.97 -38.24 5.36
N ARG A 261 9.24 -38.44 5.69
CA ARG A 261 10.35 -38.28 4.75
C ARG A 261 10.93 -39.64 4.32
N THR A 262 10.26 -40.75 4.66
CA THR A 262 10.63 -42.08 4.29
C THR A 262 9.70 -42.61 3.20
N LYS A 263 10.23 -43.17 2.15
CA LYS A 263 9.50 -43.80 1.05
C LYS A 263 9.97 -45.22 0.83
N CYS A 264 9.12 -46.08 0.26
CA CYS A 264 9.54 -47.35 -0.28
C CYS A 264 10.29 -47.09 -1.60
N GLU A 265 11.51 -47.64 -1.74
CA GLU A 265 12.33 -47.44 -2.93
C GLU A 265 11.63 -47.91 -4.21
N LYS A 266 11.02 -49.10 -4.18
CA LYS A 266 10.36 -49.70 -5.35
C LYS A 266 9.04 -48.99 -5.76
N PHE A 267 8.23 -48.60 -4.78
CA PHE A 267 6.91 -48.00 -5.05
C PHE A 267 6.90 -46.48 -4.97
N GLU A 268 7.97 -45.85 -4.54
CA GLU A 268 8.09 -44.39 -4.32
C GLU A 268 7.05 -43.77 -3.42
N ILE A 269 6.36 -44.55 -2.60
CA ILE A 269 5.24 -44.17 -1.74
C ILE A 269 5.75 -43.84 -0.35
N GLY A 270 5.29 -42.69 0.22
CA GLY A 270 5.61 -42.30 1.58
C GLY A 270 4.97 -43.24 2.62
N LEU A 271 5.76 -43.78 3.53
CA LEU A 271 5.34 -44.70 4.60
C LEU A 271 6.05 -44.39 5.91
N CYS A 272 5.35 -44.50 7.04
CA CYS A 272 6.02 -44.46 8.35
C CYS A 272 6.90 -45.72 8.50
N VAL A 273 8.14 -45.54 8.98
CA VAL A 273 9.07 -46.63 9.21
C VAL A 273 8.50 -47.66 10.19
N SER A 274 7.93 -47.17 11.30
CA SER A 274 7.32 -48.05 12.32
C SER A 274 5.89 -48.43 11.94
N GLY A 275 5.64 -49.71 11.76
CA GLY A 275 4.30 -50.31 11.54
C GLY A 275 3.74 -50.14 10.14
N CYS A 276 3.59 -48.91 9.62
CA CYS A 276 2.96 -48.68 8.32
C CYS A 276 3.73 -49.25 7.14
N PHE A 277 5.05 -49.28 7.21
CA PHE A 277 5.89 -49.88 6.17
C PHE A 277 5.62 -51.38 6.06
N ARG A 278 5.62 -52.09 7.19
CA ARG A 278 5.27 -53.49 7.26
C ARG A 278 3.82 -53.76 6.83
N ASP A 279 2.86 -52.99 7.38
CA ASP A 279 1.43 -53.16 7.05
C ASP A 279 1.17 -53.02 5.55
N PHE A 280 1.87 -52.09 4.88
CA PHE A 280 1.73 -51.87 3.45
C PHE A 280 2.20 -53.06 2.60
N HIS A 281 3.27 -53.74 3.01
CA HIS A 281 3.87 -54.82 2.24
C HIS A 281 3.39 -56.21 2.65
N THR A 282 2.68 -56.35 3.80
CA THR A 282 2.26 -57.67 4.31
C THR A 282 0.76 -57.85 4.38
N LYS A 283 -0.05 -56.76 4.41
CA LYS A 283 -1.52 -56.84 4.55
C LYS A 283 -2.24 -56.51 3.25
N ALA A 284 -3.19 -57.36 2.82
CA ALA A 284 -4.02 -57.12 1.67
C ALA A 284 -4.88 -55.84 1.84
N THR A 285 -5.37 -55.61 3.03
CA THR A 285 -6.11 -54.38 3.43
C THR A 285 -5.51 -53.81 4.71
N PHE A 286 -5.36 -52.52 4.80
CA PHE A 286 -4.77 -51.81 5.96
C PHE A 286 -5.66 -50.69 6.48
N ARG A 287 -6.97 -50.91 6.36
CA ARG A 287 -7.96 -50.04 7.01
C ARG A 287 -7.96 -50.15 8.52
#